data_e23bcc6e003a8066b3efc2293b21030b
#
_entry.id   e23bcc6e003a8066b3efc2293b21030b
#
_cell.length_a   1.000
_cell.length_b   1.000
_cell.length_c   1.000
_cell.angle_alpha   90.00
_cell.angle_beta   90.00
_cell.angle_gamma   90.00
#
_symmetry.space_group_name_H-M   'P 1'
#
loop_
_entity.id
_entity.type
_entity.pdbx_description
1 polymer ?
#
loop_
_entity_poly.entity_id
_entity_poly.type
_entity_poly.pdbx_seq_one_letter_code
_entity_poly.pdbx_strand_id
1 'polypeptide(L)'
;MQSENGANLPTADQLASQLLQVATTLAKQAGDMALDGRRNGLKNVQTKSTVTDMVTEFDKASEVLIVQGLANLRPDDAIIGEEGASHSGTTGITWHIDPIDGTTNFFYDLPTWAVSIGAVDEHGSFAGAVYIPALQEMFTAIRGGGAFCNGEPIHCNPLSDVSRALVCTGFSYAAEQRTVQATRVSKFIHQVRDIRRFGAASIDMCFVACGRFDAYFEENLHSWDIAAGELIAREAGCKTGDFAGNALRPAQVLVANPQIFSQLGDLILTSSASDR
;
A
#
# COMPACT_ATOMS: atom_id res chain seq x y z
N MET A 1 -16.94 -49.70 2.91
CA MET A 1 -16.58 -48.74 3.96
C MET A 1 -15.55 -47.82 3.34
N GLN A 2 -16.01 -46.69 2.79
CA GLN A 2 -15.12 -45.65 2.29
C GLN A 2 -15.05 -44.58 3.39
N SER A 3 -13.86 -44.41 3.95
CA SER A 3 -13.56 -43.32 4.86
C SER A 3 -13.43 -42.05 4.03
N GLU A 4 -14.44 -41.18 4.09
CA GLU A 4 -14.36 -39.80 3.62
C GLU A 4 -13.29 -39.09 4.48
N ASN A 5 -12.15 -38.80 3.87
CA ASN A 5 -11.19 -37.85 4.41
C ASN A 5 -11.83 -36.46 4.30
N GLY A 6 -12.61 -36.07 5.29
CA GLY A 6 -13.03 -34.69 5.48
C GLY A 6 -11.77 -33.86 5.78
N ALA A 7 -11.19 -33.21 4.77
CA ALA A 7 -10.19 -32.19 4.98
C ALA A 7 -10.84 -31.11 5.87
N ASN A 8 -10.37 -30.99 7.12
CA ASN A 8 -10.85 -30.00 8.05
C ASN A 8 -10.47 -28.62 7.47
N LEU A 9 -11.43 -27.79 7.10
CA LEU A 9 -11.16 -26.44 6.64
C LEU A 9 -10.37 -25.69 7.72
N PRO A 10 -9.36 -24.89 7.36
CA PRO A 10 -8.59 -24.12 8.33
C PRO A 10 -9.49 -23.17 9.11
N THR A 11 -9.19 -22.97 10.40
CA THR A 11 -9.84 -21.90 11.17
C THR A 11 -9.50 -20.53 10.57
N ALA A 12 -10.28 -19.49 10.88
CA ALA A 12 -9.99 -18.13 10.40
C ALA A 12 -8.56 -17.67 10.73
N ASP A 13 -8.09 -17.96 11.95
CA ASP A 13 -6.72 -17.62 12.39
C ASP A 13 -5.65 -18.40 11.64
N GLN A 14 -5.89 -19.67 11.37
CA GLN A 14 -4.99 -20.50 10.57
C GLN A 14 -4.91 -19.99 9.13
N LEU A 15 -6.05 -19.65 8.53
CA LEU A 15 -6.10 -19.08 7.19
C LEU A 15 -5.35 -17.74 7.15
N ALA A 16 -5.62 -16.84 8.09
CA ALA A 16 -4.96 -15.54 8.18
C ALA A 16 -3.42 -15.68 8.26
N SER A 17 -2.94 -16.58 9.11
CA SER A 17 -1.51 -16.85 9.26
C SER A 17 -0.90 -17.43 7.99
N GLN A 18 -1.60 -18.32 7.29
CA GLN A 18 -1.16 -18.87 6.01
C GLN A 18 -1.06 -17.79 4.92
N LEU A 19 -2.10 -16.93 4.81
CA LEU A 19 -2.11 -15.84 3.84
C LEU A 19 -0.97 -14.85 4.11
N LEU A 20 -0.74 -14.48 5.38
CA LEU A 20 0.37 -13.60 5.75
C LEU A 20 1.72 -14.21 5.41
N GLN A 21 1.92 -15.49 5.68
CA GLN A 21 3.16 -16.19 5.34
C GLN A 21 3.42 -16.19 3.83
N VAL A 22 2.38 -16.42 3.02
CA VAL A 22 2.47 -16.37 1.55
C VAL A 22 2.85 -14.95 1.11
N ALA A 23 2.12 -13.92 1.57
CA ALA A 23 2.41 -12.52 1.23
C ALA A 23 3.84 -12.13 1.58
N THR A 24 4.28 -12.42 2.81
CA THR A 24 5.62 -12.08 3.31
C THR A 24 6.72 -12.78 2.50
N THR A 25 6.55 -14.08 2.22
CA THR A 25 7.52 -14.85 1.47
C THR A 25 7.68 -14.33 0.05
N LEU A 26 6.56 -14.09 -0.65
CA LEU A 26 6.59 -13.64 -2.03
C LEU A 26 7.04 -12.18 -2.16
N ALA A 27 6.62 -11.30 -1.25
CA ALA A 27 7.09 -9.91 -1.23
C ALA A 27 8.62 -9.84 -1.03
N LYS A 28 9.16 -10.66 -0.11
CA LYS A 28 10.60 -10.72 0.10
C LYS A 28 11.35 -11.25 -1.12
N GLN A 29 10.91 -12.35 -1.71
CA GLN A 29 11.55 -12.94 -2.89
C GLN A 29 11.56 -11.98 -4.08
N ALA A 30 10.43 -11.34 -4.36
CA ALA A 30 10.28 -10.39 -5.45
C ALA A 30 11.11 -9.12 -5.20
N GLY A 31 11.07 -8.58 -3.99
CA GLY A 31 11.84 -7.40 -3.61
C GLY A 31 13.34 -7.60 -3.64
N ASP A 32 13.84 -8.74 -3.13
CA ASP A 32 15.27 -9.08 -3.18
C ASP A 32 15.74 -9.26 -4.64
N MET A 33 14.95 -9.94 -5.46
CA MET A 33 15.23 -10.12 -6.90
C MET A 33 15.30 -8.75 -7.62
N ALA A 34 14.34 -7.86 -7.36
CA ALA A 34 14.31 -6.53 -7.97
C ALA A 34 15.50 -5.67 -7.50
N LEU A 35 15.84 -5.70 -6.20
CA LEU A 35 16.98 -4.96 -5.65
C LEU A 35 18.31 -5.43 -6.25
N ASP A 36 18.51 -6.73 -6.35
CA ASP A 36 19.73 -7.29 -6.94
C ASP A 36 19.79 -6.99 -8.45
N GLY A 37 18.65 -7.08 -9.14
CA GLY A 37 18.56 -6.69 -10.54
C GLY A 37 18.89 -5.21 -10.75
N ARG A 38 18.36 -4.32 -9.92
CA ARG A 38 18.62 -2.87 -9.98
C ARG A 38 20.12 -2.56 -9.84
N ARG A 39 20.81 -3.23 -8.92
CA ARG A 39 22.26 -3.09 -8.71
C ARG A 39 23.08 -3.48 -9.94
N ASN A 40 22.57 -4.37 -10.78
CA ASN A 40 23.19 -4.79 -12.04
C ASN A 40 22.84 -3.88 -13.23
N GLY A 41 22.03 -2.84 -12.99
CA GLY A 41 21.62 -1.82 -13.97
C GLY A 41 20.31 -2.15 -14.71
N LEU A 42 19.56 -1.10 -15.04
CA LEU A 42 18.32 -1.18 -15.82
C LEU A 42 18.65 -1.28 -17.31
N LYS A 43 17.97 -2.18 -18.03
CA LYS A 43 18.16 -2.38 -19.48
C LYS A 43 16.95 -1.93 -20.30
N ASN A 44 15.73 -2.17 -19.79
CA ASN A 44 14.49 -1.92 -20.50
C ASN A 44 13.54 -1.10 -19.62
N VAL A 45 13.38 0.18 -19.94
CA VAL A 45 12.45 1.08 -19.28
C VAL A 45 11.40 1.51 -20.31
N GLN A 46 10.14 1.45 -19.95
CA GLN A 46 9.00 1.85 -20.77
C GLN A 46 8.13 2.86 -20.01
N THR A 47 7.18 3.46 -20.69
CA THR A 47 6.15 4.31 -20.08
C THR A 47 4.78 3.69 -20.29
N LYS A 48 3.88 3.83 -19.30
CA LYS A 48 2.49 3.32 -19.34
C LYS A 48 1.54 4.38 -19.92
N SER A 49 0.85 5.10 -19.05
CA SER A 49 -0.21 6.05 -19.42
C SER A 49 0.32 7.43 -19.83
N THR A 50 1.46 7.85 -19.30
CA THR A 50 2.12 9.14 -19.57
C THR A 50 3.63 8.98 -19.65
N VAL A 51 4.36 10.01 -20.11
CA VAL A 51 5.84 10.01 -20.14
C VAL A 51 6.49 9.95 -18.76
N THR A 52 5.72 10.20 -17.71
CA THR A 52 6.17 10.15 -16.32
C THR A 52 5.69 8.91 -15.56
N ASP A 53 4.83 8.10 -16.18
CA ASP A 53 4.33 6.84 -15.64
C ASP A 53 5.20 5.71 -16.19
N MET A 54 6.19 5.32 -15.42
CA MET A 54 7.26 4.42 -15.85
C MET A 54 6.97 2.98 -15.42
N VAL A 55 7.47 2.05 -16.22
CA VAL A 55 7.56 0.62 -15.89
C VAL A 55 8.92 0.09 -16.30
N THR A 56 9.51 -0.72 -15.47
CA THR A 56 10.79 -1.37 -15.75
C THR A 56 10.60 -2.85 -16.04
N GLU A 57 11.65 -3.51 -16.52
CA GLU A 57 11.65 -4.96 -16.69
C GLU A 57 11.46 -5.70 -15.36
N PHE A 58 11.79 -5.04 -14.23
CA PHE A 58 11.70 -5.62 -12.90
C PHE A 58 10.28 -5.57 -12.32
N ASP A 59 9.45 -4.59 -12.68
CA ASP A 59 8.03 -4.57 -12.32
C ASP A 59 7.35 -5.84 -12.85
N LYS A 60 7.54 -6.12 -14.14
CA LYS A 60 6.98 -7.32 -14.79
C LYS A 60 7.57 -8.62 -14.25
N ALA A 61 8.89 -8.66 -14.03
CA ALA A 61 9.55 -9.86 -13.49
C ALA A 61 9.10 -10.15 -12.06
N SER A 62 8.93 -9.11 -11.25
CA SER A 62 8.40 -9.19 -9.88
C SER A 62 6.97 -9.73 -9.88
N GLU A 63 6.07 -9.17 -10.71
CA GLU A 63 4.70 -9.66 -10.81
C GLU A 63 4.66 -11.13 -11.24
N VAL A 64 5.43 -11.51 -12.27
CA VAL A 64 5.50 -12.92 -12.72
C VAL A 64 5.95 -13.85 -11.61
N LEU A 65 6.96 -13.49 -10.83
CA LEU A 65 7.43 -14.29 -9.69
C LEU A 65 6.32 -14.47 -8.64
N ILE A 66 5.65 -13.38 -8.27
CA ILE A 66 4.57 -13.40 -7.27
C ILE A 66 3.39 -14.26 -7.76
N VAL A 67 2.94 -14.05 -9.00
CA VAL A 67 1.83 -14.82 -9.60
C VAL A 67 2.13 -16.30 -9.69
N GLN A 68 3.36 -16.68 -10.10
CA GLN A 68 3.77 -18.09 -10.12
C GLN A 68 3.80 -18.70 -8.71
N GLY A 69 4.27 -17.94 -7.73
CA GLY A 69 4.24 -18.35 -6.33
C GLY A 69 2.82 -18.57 -5.82
N LEU A 70 1.91 -17.65 -6.13
CA LEU A 70 0.49 -17.78 -5.78
C LEU A 70 -0.16 -18.97 -6.49
N ALA A 71 0.09 -19.18 -7.78
CA ALA A 71 -0.44 -20.31 -8.51
C ALA A 71 -0.03 -21.67 -7.91
N ASN A 72 1.15 -21.74 -7.30
CA ASN A 72 1.63 -22.95 -6.63
C ASN A 72 1.07 -23.12 -5.21
N LEU A 73 0.91 -22.04 -4.46
CA LEU A 73 0.55 -22.06 -3.04
C LEU A 73 -0.96 -21.88 -2.80
N ARG A 74 -1.62 -21.12 -3.68
CA ARG A 74 -3.01 -20.69 -3.59
C ARG A 74 -3.69 -20.69 -4.98
N PRO A 75 -3.73 -21.83 -5.69
CA PRO A 75 -4.15 -21.90 -7.11
C PRO A 75 -5.61 -21.46 -7.35
N ASP A 76 -6.47 -21.56 -6.33
CA ASP A 76 -7.89 -21.27 -6.43
C ASP A 76 -8.27 -19.86 -5.96
N ASP A 77 -7.29 -19.04 -5.55
CA ASP A 77 -7.51 -17.64 -5.17
C ASP A 77 -7.52 -16.72 -6.40
N ALA A 78 -8.27 -15.63 -6.33
CA ALA A 78 -8.26 -14.60 -7.36
C ALA A 78 -7.01 -13.70 -7.25
N ILE A 79 -6.58 -13.09 -8.37
CA ILE A 79 -5.41 -12.19 -8.44
C ILE A 79 -5.78 -10.94 -9.22
N ILE A 80 -5.36 -9.78 -8.74
CA ILE A 80 -5.38 -8.48 -9.40
C ILE A 80 -4.01 -7.84 -9.21
N GLY A 81 -3.24 -7.70 -10.29
CA GLY A 81 -1.91 -7.10 -10.30
C GLY A 81 -1.85 -5.83 -11.12
N GLU A 82 -0.91 -4.94 -10.79
CA GLU A 82 -0.71 -3.67 -11.48
C GLU A 82 -0.24 -3.86 -12.92
N GLU A 83 0.66 -4.82 -13.17
CA GLU A 83 1.25 -5.06 -14.50
C GLU A 83 0.37 -5.90 -15.42
N GLY A 84 -0.87 -6.17 -14.99
CA GLY A 84 -1.91 -6.79 -15.79
C GLY A 84 -2.24 -8.23 -15.39
N ALA A 85 -1.65 -8.77 -14.33
CA ALA A 85 -2.07 -10.06 -13.81
C ALA A 85 -3.54 -10.01 -13.35
N SER A 86 -4.35 -10.91 -13.92
CA SER A 86 -5.75 -11.05 -13.57
C SER A 86 -6.14 -12.52 -13.63
N HIS A 87 -6.61 -13.06 -12.52
CA HIS A 87 -7.09 -14.43 -12.41
C HIS A 87 -8.35 -14.48 -11.55
N SER A 88 -9.34 -15.24 -11.98
CA SER A 88 -10.56 -15.47 -11.22
C SER A 88 -10.35 -16.62 -10.25
N GLY A 89 -10.82 -16.49 -9.01
CA GLY A 89 -10.73 -17.52 -7.98
C GLY A 89 -12.09 -18.00 -7.50
N THR A 90 -12.08 -19.03 -6.66
CA THR A 90 -13.28 -19.67 -6.09
C THR A 90 -13.32 -19.67 -4.57
N THR A 91 -12.23 -19.26 -3.90
CA THR A 91 -12.09 -19.30 -2.44
C THR A 91 -12.70 -18.10 -1.71
N GLY A 92 -13.03 -17.04 -2.45
CA GLY A 92 -13.42 -15.73 -1.88
C GLY A 92 -12.23 -14.85 -1.49
N ILE A 93 -10.98 -15.32 -1.66
CA ILE A 93 -9.76 -14.50 -1.46
C ILE A 93 -9.31 -13.93 -2.79
N THR A 94 -8.99 -12.63 -2.79
CA THR A 94 -8.37 -11.93 -3.93
C THR A 94 -7.04 -11.33 -3.47
N TRP A 95 -5.96 -11.63 -4.19
CA TRP A 95 -4.65 -11.05 -3.99
C TRP A 95 -4.53 -9.76 -4.80
N HIS A 96 -4.23 -8.66 -4.12
CA HIS A 96 -3.90 -7.37 -4.72
C HIS A 96 -2.39 -7.19 -4.67
N ILE A 97 -1.75 -7.00 -5.83
CA ILE A 97 -0.30 -7.03 -5.99
C ILE A 97 0.17 -5.74 -6.65
N ASP A 98 1.03 -5.01 -5.96
CA ASP A 98 1.88 -4.00 -6.56
C ASP A 98 3.33 -4.54 -6.52
N PRO A 99 3.89 -4.89 -7.68
CA PRO A 99 5.21 -5.52 -7.75
C PRO A 99 6.36 -4.58 -7.43
N ILE A 100 6.20 -3.26 -7.70
CA ILE A 100 7.14 -2.19 -7.34
C ILE A 100 6.37 -0.89 -7.13
N ASP A 101 5.75 -0.72 -5.96
CA ASP A 101 5.21 0.57 -5.54
C ASP A 101 6.34 1.61 -5.45
N GLY A 102 6.21 2.68 -6.23
CA GLY A 102 7.25 3.67 -6.36
C GLY A 102 8.25 3.37 -7.49
N THR A 103 7.80 2.91 -8.67
CA THR A 103 8.62 2.62 -9.86
C THR A 103 9.54 3.78 -10.24
N THR A 104 9.08 5.04 -10.08
CA THR A 104 9.94 6.22 -10.29
C THR A 104 11.13 6.21 -9.33
N ASN A 105 10.92 5.92 -8.05
CA ASN A 105 12.00 5.84 -7.06
C ASN A 105 12.97 4.69 -7.39
N PHE A 106 12.43 3.54 -7.76
CA PHE A 106 13.21 2.40 -8.21
C PHE A 106 14.08 2.76 -9.42
N PHE A 107 13.52 3.46 -10.40
CA PHE A 107 14.26 3.91 -11.59
C PHE A 107 15.41 4.86 -11.23
N TYR A 108 15.19 5.82 -10.34
CA TYR A 108 16.20 6.80 -9.91
C TYR A 108 17.13 6.29 -8.80
N ASP A 109 17.07 5.00 -8.42
CA ASP A 109 17.89 4.39 -7.36
C ASP A 109 17.66 5.01 -5.97
N LEU A 110 16.45 5.48 -5.73
CA LEU A 110 16.03 5.95 -4.41
C LEU A 110 15.60 4.76 -3.54
N PRO A 111 15.80 4.81 -2.21
CA PRO A 111 15.54 3.65 -1.35
C PRO A 111 14.07 3.42 -1.00
N THR A 112 13.17 4.32 -1.41
CA THR A 112 11.75 4.33 -1.03
C THR A 112 10.87 3.76 -2.14
N TRP A 113 10.95 2.46 -2.36
CA TRP A 113 10.06 1.64 -3.17
C TRP A 113 9.80 0.31 -2.45
N ALA A 114 8.68 -0.33 -2.72
CA ALA A 114 8.26 -1.53 -2.01
C ALA A 114 7.59 -2.54 -2.93
N VAL A 115 7.52 -3.80 -2.46
CA VAL A 115 6.58 -4.80 -2.96
C VAL A 115 5.42 -4.84 -1.99
N SER A 116 4.19 -4.63 -2.50
CA SER A 116 2.97 -4.62 -1.71
C SER A 116 2.07 -5.78 -2.11
N ILE A 117 1.70 -6.65 -1.17
CA ILE A 117 0.84 -7.82 -1.39
C ILE A 117 -0.24 -7.87 -0.31
N GLY A 118 -1.50 -7.70 -0.70
CA GLY A 118 -2.66 -7.77 0.17
C GLY A 118 -3.62 -8.89 -0.23
N ALA A 119 -4.02 -9.72 0.73
CA ALA A 119 -5.12 -10.68 0.59
C ALA A 119 -6.41 -10.05 1.11
N VAL A 120 -7.44 -10.03 0.26
CA VAL A 120 -8.72 -9.36 0.50
C VAL A 120 -9.85 -10.38 0.41
N ASP A 121 -10.80 -10.33 1.34
CA ASP A 121 -12.07 -11.08 1.30
C ASP A 121 -13.27 -10.15 1.14
N GLU A 122 -14.48 -10.67 1.31
CA GLU A 122 -15.73 -9.89 1.23
C GLU A 122 -15.86 -8.78 2.30
N HIS A 123 -15.05 -8.85 3.36
CA HIS A 123 -15.03 -7.86 4.45
C HIS A 123 -13.86 -6.87 4.33
N GLY A 124 -13.09 -6.91 3.24
CA GLY A 124 -11.94 -6.04 2.99
C GLY A 124 -10.60 -6.73 3.21
N SER A 125 -9.53 -5.96 3.44
CA SER A 125 -8.18 -6.50 3.60
C SER A 125 -8.08 -7.41 4.83
N PHE A 126 -7.56 -8.62 4.63
CA PHE A 126 -7.52 -9.70 5.61
C PHE A 126 -6.10 -9.97 6.12
N ALA A 127 -5.12 -10.05 5.23
CA ALA A 127 -3.70 -10.15 5.54
C ALA A 127 -2.91 -9.32 4.54
N GLY A 128 -1.79 -8.73 4.95
CA GLY A 128 -0.98 -7.89 4.07
C GLY A 128 0.48 -7.81 4.47
N ALA A 129 1.34 -7.66 3.47
CA ALA A 129 2.77 -7.43 3.62
C ALA A 129 3.23 -6.33 2.66
N VAL A 130 4.05 -5.40 3.18
CA VAL A 130 4.77 -4.37 2.41
C VAL A 130 6.24 -4.53 2.73
N TYR A 131 7.05 -4.89 1.74
CA TYR A 131 8.50 -5.05 1.89
C TYR A 131 9.25 -3.93 1.19
N ILE A 132 10.11 -3.24 1.93
CA ILE A 132 10.98 -2.16 1.46
C ILE A 132 12.41 -2.71 1.37
N PRO A 133 12.87 -3.24 0.23
CA PRO A 133 14.12 -4.01 0.15
C PRO A 133 15.37 -3.19 0.50
N ALA A 134 15.42 -1.94 0.07
CA ALA A 134 16.56 -1.07 0.33
C ALA A 134 16.76 -0.73 1.82
N LEU A 135 15.67 -0.75 2.61
CA LEU A 135 15.67 -0.53 4.05
C LEU A 135 15.67 -1.84 4.85
N GLN A 136 15.45 -2.97 4.19
CA GLN A 136 15.26 -4.29 4.82
C GLN A 136 14.12 -4.27 5.85
N GLU A 137 13.04 -3.56 5.54
CA GLU A 137 11.87 -3.45 6.39
C GLU A 137 10.69 -4.21 5.80
N MET A 138 10.14 -5.12 6.59
CA MET A 138 8.95 -5.89 6.28
C MET A 138 7.82 -5.48 7.21
N PHE A 139 6.86 -4.74 6.68
CA PHE A 139 5.63 -4.39 7.39
C PHE A 139 4.56 -5.44 7.15
N THR A 140 3.86 -5.85 8.19
CA THR A 140 2.86 -6.93 8.12
C THR A 140 1.68 -6.65 9.02
N ALA A 141 0.50 -7.14 8.61
CA ALA A 141 -0.68 -7.17 9.46
C ALA A 141 -1.63 -8.31 9.08
N ILE A 142 -2.41 -8.74 10.06
CA ILE A 142 -3.61 -9.57 9.91
C ILE A 142 -4.76 -8.79 10.52
N ARG A 143 -5.95 -8.84 9.93
CA ARG A 143 -7.17 -8.22 10.48
C ARG A 143 -7.42 -8.70 11.93
N GLY A 144 -7.45 -7.74 12.89
CA GLY A 144 -7.60 -8.00 14.30
C GLY A 144 -6.35 -8.56 14.99
N GLY A 145 -5.21 -8.67 14.27
CA GLY A 145 -3.97 -9.24 14.79
C GLY A 145 -2.90 -8.21 15.16
N GLY A 146 -3.14 -6.92 14.88
CA GLY A 146 -2.16 -5.86 15.02
C GLY A 146 -1.20 -5.73 13.82
N ALA A 147 -0.34 -4.72 13.86
CA ALA A 147 0.65 -4.43 12.83
C ALA A 147 2.07 -4.56 13.36
N PHE A 148 2.99 -4.97 12.48
CA PHE A 148 4.37 -5.26 12.84
C PHE A 148 5.33 -4.73 11.77
N CYS A 149 6.54 -4.33 12.21
CA CYS A 149 7.68 -4.08 11.33
C CYS A 149 8.82 -5.03 11.75
N ASN A 150 9.27 -5.89 10.84
CA ASN A 150 10.28 -6.92 11.13
C ASN A 150 9.95 -7.79 12.38
N GLY A 151 8.67 -8.04 12.61
CA GLY A 151 8.18 -8.82 13.74
C GLY A 151 7.98 -8.02 15.04
N GLU A 152 8.41 -6.77 15.11
CA GLU A 152 8.19 -5.89 16.26
C GLU A 152 6.86 -5.12 16.11
N PRO A 153 6.02 -5.05 17.17
CA PRO A 153 4.75 -4.32 17.11
C PRO A 153 4.95 -2.84 16.81
N ILE A 154 4.08 -2.27 15.96
CA ILE A 154 4.09 -0.85 15.62
C ILE A 154 2.76 -0.18 15.93
N HIS A 155 2.81 1.13 16.21
CA HIS A 155 1.63 1.95 16.48
C HIS A 155 1.83 3.35 15.89
N CYS A 156 0.72 3.98 15.45
CA CYS A 156 0.75 5.37 15.03
C CYS A 156 1.04 6.33 16.19
N ASN A 157 1.56 7.53 15.87
CA ASN A 157 1.83 8.56 16.87
C ASN A 157 0.55 9.06 17.54
N PRO A 158 0.54 9.27 18.86
CA PRO A 158 -0.56 9.96 19.55
C PRO A 158 -0.43 11.49 19.35
N LEU A 159 -1.02 12.04 18.30
CA LEU A 159 -0.99 13.47 17.99
C LEU A 159 -2.41 14.05 17.94
N SER A 160 -2.67 15.14 18.67
CA SER A 160 -3.99 15.78 18.75
C SER A 160 -4.06 17.17 18.10
N ASP A 161 -2.93 17.72 17.67
CA ASP A 161 -2.82 19.06 17.06
C ASP A 161 -2.28 18.95 15.64
N VAL A 162 -3.15 19.19 14.66
CA VAL A 162 -2.83 19.07 13.22
C VAL A 162 -1.71 20.03 12.80
N SER A 163 -1.53 21.15 13.50
CA SER A 163 -0.45 22.10 13.19
C SER A 163 0.95 21.53 13.44
N ARG A 164 1.03 20.44 14.18
CA ARG A 164 2.26 19.71 14.47
C ARG A 164 2.44 18.46 13.60
N ALA A 165 1.48 18.17 12.74
CA ALA A 165 1.49 16.96 11.94
C ALA A 165 2.53 17.02 10.80
N LEU A 166 3.38 16.01 10.71
CA LEU A 166 4.17 15.73 9.52
C LEU A 166 3.31 14.89 8.58
N VAL A 167 2.88 15.50 7.48
CA VAL A 167 1.91 14.92 6.54
C VAL A 167 2.63 14.44 5.28
N CYS A 168 2.31 13.23 4.81
CA CYS A 168 2.79 12.73 3.53
C CYS A 168 1.68 12.78 2.48
N THR A 169 2.05 12.93 1.20
CA THR A 169 1.11 12.96 0.07
C THR A 169 1.75 12.47 -1.21
N GLY A 170 0.92 12.10 -2.18
CA GLY A 170 1.32 11.82 -3.54
C GLY A 170 0.65 12.77 -4.54
N PHE A 171 1.11 12.69 -5.79
CA PHE A 171 0.60 13.49 -6.90
C PHE A 171 0.41 12.62 -8.13
N SER A 172 -0.68 12.87 -8.84
CA SER A 172 -1.02 12.18 -10.10
C SER A 172 0.07 12.32 -11.17
N TYR A 173 0.20 11.32 -12.02
CA TYR A 173 1.02 11.37 -13.23
C TYR A 173 0.44 12.30 -14.30
N ALA A 174 -0.86 12.61 -14.26
CA ALA A 174 -1.52 13.58 -15.14
C ALA A 174 -1.23 15.02 -14.70
N ALA A 175 -0.61 15.84 -15.59
CA ALA A 175 -0.14 17.18 -15.26
C ALA A 175 -1.26 18.12 -14.78
N GLU A 176 -2.44 18.05 -15.41
CA GLU A 176 -3.60 18.87 -15.02
C GLU A 176 -4.07 18.54 -13.60
N GLN A 177 -4.20 17.25 -13.28
CA GLN A 177 -4.58 16.79 -11.95
C GLN A 177 -3.54 17.18 -10.90
N ARG A 178 -2.26 17.07 -11.25
CA ARG A 178 -1.15 17.48 -10.37
C ARG A 178 -1.21 18.96 -10.03
N THR A 179 -1.60 19.82 -10.96
CA THR A 179 -1.77 21.24 -10.73
C THR A 179 -2.88 21.51 -9.69
N VAL A 180 -4.01 20.81 -9.79
CA VAL A 180 -5.11 20.90 -8.81
C VAL A 180 -4.64 20.46 -7.42
N GLN A 181 -3.95 19.32 -7.34
CA GLN A 181 -3.42 18.77 -6.10
C GLN A 181 -2.38 19.70 -5.45
N ALA A 182 -1.46 20.26 -6.25
CA ALA A 182 -0.46 21.22 -5.76
C ALA A 182 -1.11 22.51 -5.24
N THR A 183 -2.13 23.02 -5.94
CA THR A 183 -2.91 24.19 -5.50
C THR A 183 -3.60 23.92 -4.16
N ARG A 184 -4.18 22.73 -3.98
CA ARG A 184 -4.77 22.32 -2.69
C ARG A 184 -3.72 22.34 -1.57
N VAL A 185 -2.57 21.70 -1.78
CA VAL A 185 -1.48 21.67 -0.79
C VAL A 185 -1.03 23.09 -0.42
N SER A 186 -0.88 23.99 -1.40
CA SER A 186 -0.43 25.36 -1.14
C SER A 186 -1.37 26.15 -0.22
N LYS A 187 -2.68 25.80 -0.20
CA LYS A 187 -3.68 26.48 0.63
C LYS A 187 -3.64 26.09 2.11
N PHE A 188 -3.14 24.88 2.44
CA PHE A 188 -3.11 24.42 3.83
C PHE A 188 -1.72 24.10 4.39
N ILE A 189 -0.67 24.13 3.59
CA ILE A 189 0.68 23.76 4.03
C ILE A 189 1.16 24.54 5.26
N HIS A 190 0.72 25.78 5.43
CA HIS A 190 1.03 26.61 6.59
C HIS A 190 0.30 26.21 7.88
N GLN A 191 -0.67 25.28 7.80
CA GLN A 191 -1.49 24.81 8.91
C GLN A 191 -1.04 23.45 9.45
N VAL A 192 -0.02 22.85 8.84
CA VAL A 192 0.61 21.61 9.29
C VAL A 192 2.09 21.84 9.57
N ARG A 193 2.79 20.92 10.24
CA ARG A 193 4.23 21.06 10.51
C ARG A 193 5.05 21.14 9.23
N ASP A 194 4.81 20.21 8.31
CA ASP A 194 5.52 20.11 7.04
C ASP A 194 4.87 19.03 6.16
N ILE A 195 5.24 19.01 4.87
CA ILE A 195 4.80 18.01 3.91
C ILE A 195 5.99 17.15 3.46
N ARG A 196 5.74 15.86 3.24
CA ARG A 196 6.66 14.93 2.59
C ARG A 196 6.01 14.31 1.36
N ARG A 197 6.80 13.99 0.36
CA ARG A 197 6.36 13.29 -0.85
C ARG A 197 7.36 12.18 -1.15
N PHE A 198 7.12 10.96 -0.65
CA PHE A 198 8.01 9.83 -0.87
C PHE A 198 7.73 9.12 -2.18
N GLY A 199 6.48 9.06 -2.62
CA GLY A 199 6.10 8.57 -3.94
C GLY A 199 5.95 7.07 -4.04
N ALA A 200 5.54 6.45 -2.93
CA ALA A 200 5.14 5.06 -2.82
C ALA A 200 4.04 4.98 -1.77
N ALA A 201 2.81 4.76 -2.20
CA ALA A 201 1.60 4.86 -1.36
C ALA A 201 1.61 3.84 -0.21
N SER A 202 2.03 2.62 -0.48
CA SER A 202 2.11 1.57 0.53
C SER A 202 3.15 1.89 1.62
N ILE A 203 4.30 2.48 1.23
CA ILE A 203 5.32 2.95 2.18
C ILE A 203 4.80 4.10 3.03
N ASP A 204 4.15 5.08 2.40
CA ASP A 204 3.62 6.25 3.10
C ASP A 204 2.62 5.84 4.18
N MET A 205 1.72 4.89 3.89
CA MET A 205 0.80 4.31 4.87
C MET A 205 1.54 3.53 5.98
N CYS A 206 2.56 2.73 5.64
CA CYS A 206 3.38 2.03 6.63
C CYS A 206 4.15 2.99 7.54
N PHE A 207 4.61 4.13 7.00
CA PHE A 207 5.33 5.13 7.80
C PHE A 207 4.41 5.91 8.74
N VAL A 208 3.12 6.09 8.39
CA VAL A 208 2.11 6.54 9.35
C VAL A 208 1.86 5.47 10.41
N ALA A 209 1.73 4.22 10.01
CA ALA A 209 1.50 3.09 10.91
C ALA A 209 2.57 2.96 12.01
N CYS A 210 3.85 3.20 11.68
CA CYS A 210 4.95 3.10 12.63
C CYS A 210 5.36 4.45 13.27
N GLY A 211 4.58 5.51 13.04
CA GLY A 211 4.80 6.82 13.67
C GLY A 211 5.95 7.66 13.08
N ARG A 212 6.46 7.31 11.90
CA ARG A 212 7.43 8.17 11.17
C ARG A 212 6.77 9.39 10.57
N PHE A 213 5.49 9.27 10.17
CA PHE A 213 4.59 10.35 9.78
C PHE A 213 3.36 10.33 10.67
N ASP A 214 2.62 11.43 10.66
CA ASP A 214 1.38 11.57 11.43
C ASP A 214 0.14 11.36 10.58
N ALA A 215 0.27 11.58 9.26
CA ALA A 215 -0.80 11.37 8.30
C ALA A 215 -0.28 11.21 6.86
N TYR A 216 -1.11 10.56 6.05
CA TYR A 216 -0.96 10.43 4.60
C TYR A 216 -2.29 10.68 3.90
N PHE A 217 -2.27 11.37 2.76
CA PHE A 217 -3.44 11.51 1.88
C PHE A 217 -3.03 11.49 0.41
N GLU A 218 -3.84 10.84 -0.42
CA GLU A 218 -3.67 10.80 -1.87
C GLU A 218 -4.98 10.55 -2.59
N GLU A 219 -5.02 10.79 -3.90
CA GLU A 219 -6.19 10.58 -4.77
C GLU A 219 -5.82 9.76 -5.99
N ASN A 220 -6.82 9.06 -6.52
CA ASN A 220 -6.71 8.30 -7.77
C ASN A 220 -5.69 7.15 -7.71
N LEU A 221 -5.65 6.49 -6.58
CA LEU A 221 -4.91 5.24 -6.38
C LEU A 221 -5.69 4.05 -6.96
N HIS A 222 -5.05 2.89 -6.93
CA HIS A 222 -5.66 1.61 -7.26
C HIS A 222 -5.78 0.71 -6.04
N SER A 223 -6.46 -0.42 -6.19
CA SER A 223 -6.67 -1.34 -5.07
C SER A 223 -5.37 -2.00 -4.59
N TRP A 224 -4.42 -2.23 -5.47
CA TRP A 224 -3.11 -2.79 -5.12
C TRP A 224 -2.21 -1.83 -4.36
N ASP A 225 -2.33 -0.51 -4.58
CA ASP A 225 -1.60 0.52 -3.83
C ASP A 225 -1.98 0.52 -2.33
N ILE A 226 -3.24 0.17 -2.03
CA ILE A 226 -3.83 0.38 -0.70
C ILE A 226 -4.07 -0.89 0.10
N ALA A 227 -4.27 -2.05 -0.54
CA ALA A 227 -4.77 -3.25 0.13
C ALA A 227 -3.92 -3.69 1.33
N ALA A 228 -2.60 -3.72 1.21
CA ALA A 228 -1.72 -4.08 2.31
C ALA A 228 -1.46 -2.89 3.25
N GLY A 229 -1.11 -1.71 2.70
CA GLY A 229 -0.74 -0.54 3.49
C GLY A 229 -1.87 -0.02 4.38
N GLU A 230 -3.11 -0.02 3.89
CA GLU A 230 -4.29 0.36 4.66
C GLU A 230 -4.53 -0.58 5.86
N LEU A 231 -4.45 -1.88 5.62
CA LEU A 231 -4.59 -2.87 6.70
C LEU A 231 -3.53 -2.64 7.78
N ILE A 232 -2.26 -2.48 7.38
CA ILE A 232 -1.15 -2.24 8.31
C ILE A 232 -1.40 -0.97 9.12
N ALA A 233 -1.82 0.12 8.48
CA ALA A 233 -2.12 1.38 9.16
C ALA A 233 -3.29 1.25 10.13
N ARG A 234 -4.37 0.60 9.73
CA ARG A 234 -5.55 0.38 10.55
C ARG A 234 -5.25 -0.50 11.77
N GLU A 235 -4.50 -1.57 11.59
CA GLU A 235 -4.09 -2.46 12.67
C GLU A 235 -3.05 -1.82 13.61
N ALA A 236 -2.33 -0.79 13.16
CA ALA A 236 -1.46 0.06 14.00
C ALA A 236 -2.23 1.14 14.77
N GLY A 237 -3.56 1.21 14.64
CA GLY A 237 -4.42 2.16 15.34
C GLY A 237 -4.67 3.48 14.58
N CYS A 238 -4.31 3.58 13.31
CA CYS A 238 -4.72 4.71 12.47
C CYS A 238 -6.23 4.65 12.17
N LYS A 239 -6.82 5.82 11.95
CA LYS A 239 -8.10 5.93 11.26
C LYS A 239 -7.83 6.03 9.75
N THR A 240 -8.60 5.27 8.96
CA THR A 240 -8.53 5.24 7.50
C THR A 240 -9.90 5.62 6.92
N GLY A 241 -9.93 6.33 5.79
CA GLY A 241 -11.17 6.74 5.15
C GLY A 241 -10.94 7.62 3.93
N ASP A 242 -12.04 8.17 3.37
CA ASP A 242 -11.95 9.27 2.42
C ASP A 242 -11.78 10.61 3.16
N PHE A 243 -11.61 11.70 2.44
CA PHE A 243 -11.40 13.03 3.05
C PHE A 243 -12.59 13.52 3.88
N ALA A 244 -13.79 13.01 3.63
CA ALA A 244 -15.00 13.31 4.40
C ALA A 244 -15.22 12.38 5.61
N GLY A 245 -14.36 11.38 5.77
CA GLY A 245 -14.43 10.38 6.86
C GLY A 245 -15.35 9.19 6.59
N ASN A 246 -15.81 9.01 5.35
CA ASN A 246 -16.50 7.80 4.92
C ASN A 246 -15.51 6.65 4.71
N ALA A 247 -16.01 5.46 4.32
CA ALA A 247 -15.17 4.32 4.00
C ALA A 247 -14.10 4.67 2.98
N LEU A 248 -12.86 4.19 3.21
CA LEU A 248 -11.74 4.39 2.32
C LEU A 248 -12.04 3.81 0.93
N ARG A 249 -11.62 4.53 -0.10
CA ARG A 249 -11.73 4.11 -1.50
C ARG A 249 -10.52 4.62 -2.29
N PRO A 250 -10.11 3.94 -3.36
CA PRO A 250 -8.93 4.35 -4.14
C PRO A 250 -8.98 5.78 -4.67
N ALA A 251 -10.18 6.31 -4.95
CA ALA A 251 -10.37 7.68 -5.42
C ALA A 251 -9.92 8.74 -4.41
N GLN A 252 -10.02 8.46 -3.10
CA GLN A 252 -9.59 9.35 -2.01
C GLN A 252 -9.15 8.51 -0.83
N VAL A 253 -7.90 8.67 -0.44
CA VAL A 253 -7.28 7.98 0.69
C VAL A 253 -6.81 9.00 1.71
N LEU A 254 -7.24 8.85 2.96
CA LEU A 254 -6.74 9.56 4.12
C LEU A 254 -6.45 8.54 5.21
N VAL A 255 -5.21 8.53 5.69
CA VAL A 255 -4.73 7.72 6.81
C VAL A 255 -4.09 8.65 7.82
N ALA A 256 -4.54 8.63 9.06
CA ALA A 256 -4.00 9.52 10.09
C ALA A 256 -4.24 8.95 11.49
N ASN A 257 -3.52 9.51 12.47
CA ASN A 257 -3.91 9.37 13.87
C ASN A 257 -5.38 9.76 14.06
N PRO A 258 -6.19 8.99 14.80
CA PRO A 258 -7.63 9.24 14.96
C PRO A 258 -7.98 10.65 15.46
N GLN A 259 -7.11 11.28 16.27
CA GLN A 259 -7.37 12.59 16.86
C GLN A 259 -7.23 13.75 15.87
N ILE A 260 -6.40 13.62 14.84
CA ILE A 260 -6.22 14.65 13.81
C ILE A 260 -6.94 14.34 12.50
N PHE A 261 -7.47 13.14 12.33
CA PHE A 261 -8.06 12.65 11.07
C PHE A 261 -9.12 13.61 10.51
N SER A 262 -10.12 13.98 11.33
CA SER A 262 -11.19 14.86 10.87
C SER A 262 -10.70 16.28 10.60
N GLN A 263 -9.79 16.81 11.44
CA GLN A 263 -9.20 18.13 11.23
C GLN A 263 -8.44 18.22 9.92
N LEU A 264 -7.62 17.20 9.60
CA LEU A 264 -6.88 17.16 8.35
C LEU A 264 -7.81 16.96 7.15
N GLY A 265 -8.84 16.11 7.25
CA GLY A 265 -9.86 15.94 6.23
C GLY A 265 -10.55 17.24 5.86
N ASP A 266 -10.96 18.03 6.87
CA ASP A 266 -11.56 19.37 6.70
C ASP A 266 -10.61 20.34 6.01
N LEU A 267 -9.31 20.35 6.37
CA LEU A 267 -8.30 21.19 5.71
C LEU A 267 -8.16 20.81 4.22
N ILE A 268 -8.12 19.56 3.89
CA ILE A 268 -8.01 19.05 2.50
C ILE A 268 -9.26 19.46 1.70
N LEU A 269 -10.47 19.25 2.25
CA LEU A 269 -11.73 19.54 1.58
C LEU A 269 -11.94 21.04 1.36
N THR A 270 -11.70 21.88 2.38
CA THR A 270 -11.83 23.32 2.26
C THR A 270 -10.82 23.93 1.30
N SER A 271 -9.61 23.38 1.26
CA SER A 271 -8.57 23.76 0.30
C SER A 271 -8.86 23.30 -1.14
N SER A 272 -9.76 22.34 -1.32
CA SER A 272 -10.22 21.85 -2.64
C SER A 272 -11.33 22.71 -3.23
N ALA A 273 -12.07 23.47 -2.41
CA ALA A 273 -13.08 24.37 -2.91
C ALA A 273 -12.42 25.48 -3.75
N SER A 274 -12.88 25.62 -4.99
CA SER A 274 -12.47 26.71 -5.87
C SER A 274 -12.89 28.02 -5.21
N ASP A 275 -12.01 29.02 -5.21
CA ASP A 275 -12.42 30.40 -4.97
C ASP A 275 -13.40 30.78 -6.11
N ARG A 276 -14.72 30.73 -5.81
CA ARG A 276 -15.78 31.20 -6.72
C ARG A 276 -15.88 32.70 -6.62
#